data_020f54c23317d3eaa7d6e86b8a0d5e35
#
_entry.id   020f54c23317d3eaa7d6e86b8a0d5e35
#
_cell.length_a   1.000
_cell.length_b   1.000
_cell.length_c   1.000
_cell.angle_alpha   90.00
_cell.angle_beta   90.00
_cell.angle_gamma   90.00
#
_symmetry.space_group_name_H-M   'P 1'
#
loop_
_entity.id
_entity.type
_entity.pdbx_description
1 polymer ?
#
loop_
_entity_poly.entity_id
_entity_poly.type
_entity_poly.pdbx_seq_one_letter_code
_entity_poly.pdbx_strand_id
1 'polypeptide(L)'
;MIVSQAIEKMIAFYKGNIHDIDHFIKVWAYAKTIGELEGLDAHTQEVLELAAVIHDISCPLCREKYGKALGKLQEQESPPLVAEFFEGLPVSKEDVERISWLAAHHHTYTDVDGLDHRILLEADYIVNAAENSLPRASTESAKKTVFRTASGTRLLDSIFHN
;
A
#
# COMPACT_ATOMS: atom_id res chain seq x y z
N MET A 1 1.15 -18.34 -0.79
CA MET A 1 -0.17 -18.83 -1.25
C MET A 1 -1.32 -17.90 -0.87
N ILE A 2 -1.38 -17.42 0.36
CA ILE A 2 -2.47 -16.50 0.77
C ILE A 2 -2.46 -15.17 0.00
N VAL A 3 -1.29 -14.60 -0.24
CA VAL A 3 -1.14 -13.36 -1.01
C VAL A 3 -1.69 -13.52 -2.44
N SER A 4 -1.42 -14.65 -3.09
CA SER A 4 -1.97 -14.93 -4.43
C SER A 4 -3.50 -15.03 -4.44
N GLN A 5 -4.11 -15.60 -3.39
CA GLN A 5 -5.56 -15.63 -3.22
C GLN A 5 -6.14 -14.23 -2.99
N ALA A 6 -5.46 -13.40 -2.21
CA ALA A 6 -5.85 -12.01 -2.01
C ALA A 6 -5.74 -11.19 -3.32
N ILE A 7 -4.69 -11.38 -4.10
CA ILE A 7 -4.54 -10.73 -5.42
C ILE A 7 -5.67 -11.15 -6.37
N GLU A 8 -5.98 -12.44 -6.46
CA GLU A 8 -7.09 -12.93 -7.29
C GLU A 8 -8.43 -12.31 -6.85
N LYS A 9 -8.69 -12.26 -5.53
CA LYS A 9 -9.89 -11.65 -4.96
C LYS A 9 -9.96 -10.14 -5.23
N MET A 10 -8.82 -9.44 -5.13
CA MET A 10 -8.72 -8.01 -5.45
C MET A 10 -9.03 -7.75 -6.93
N ILE A 11 -8.47 -8.52 -7.85
CA ILE A 11 -8.75 -8.41 -9.28
C ILE A 11 -10.26 -8.60 -9.56
N ALA A 12 -10.88 -9.56 -8.91
CA ALA A 12 -12.32 -9.80 -9.03
C ALA A 12 -13.14 -8.65 -8.43
N PHE A 13 -12.71 -8.06 -7.33
CA PHE A 13 -13.36 -6.91 -6.68
C PHE A 13 -13.29 -5.65 -7.58
N TYR A 14 -12.15 -5.39 -8.20
CA TYR A 14 -11.92 -4.23 -9.09
C TYR A 14 -12.23 -4.49 -10.56
N LYS A 15 -13.01 -5.48 -10.85
CA LYS A 15 -13.42 -5.98 -12.17
C LYS A 15 -13.47 -4.89 -13.24
N GLY A 16 -12.54 -4.95 -14.20
CA GLY A 16 -12.47 -4.03 -15.33
C GLY A 16 -11.80 -2.68 -15.03
N ASN A 17 -11.50 -2.36 -13.79
CA ASN A 17 -10.72 -1.17 -13.44
C ASN A 17 -9.21 -1.48 -13.51
N ILE A 18 -8.67 -1.51 -14.72
CA ILE A 18 -7.28 -1.87 -14.99
C ILE A 18 -6.31 -0.92 -14.27
N HIS A 19 -6.63 0.38 -14.21
CA HIS A 19 -5.77 1.36 -13.55
C HIS A 19 -5.56 1.03 -12.06
N ASP A 20 -6.64 0.78 -11.32
CA ASP A 20 -6.54 0.46 -9.89
C ASP A 20 -5.90 -0.93 -9.67
N ILE A 21 -6.22 -1.92 -10.51
CA ILE A 21 -5.59 -3.24 -10.45
C ILE A 21 -4.07 -3.14 -10.65
N ASP A 22 -3.62 -2.44 -11.67
CA ASP A 22 -2.19 -2.24 -11.95
C ASP A 22 -1.49 -1.48 -10.82
N HIS A 23 -2.16 -0.48 -10.23
CA HIS A 23 -1.64 0.25 -9.09
C HIS A 23 -1.36 -0.69 -7.91
N PHE A 24 -2.33 -1.50 -7.50
CA PHE A 24 -2.15 -2.48 -6.41
C PHE A 24 -1.03 -3.48 -6.68
N ILE A 25 -0.95 -4.02 -7.89
CA ILE A 25 0.10 -4.96 -8.27
C ILE A 25 1.49 -4.31 -8.18
N LYS A 26 1.63 -3.07 -8.63
CA LYS A 26 2.90 -2.33 -8.54
C LYS A 26 3.27 -2.05 -7.09
N VAL A 27 2.33 -1.56 -6.27
CA VAL A 27 2.60 -1.28 -4.85
C VAL A 27 2.97 -2.56 -4.11
N TRP A 28 2.25 -3.66 -4.34
CA TRP A 28 2.61 -4.97 -3.79
C TRP A 28 4.03 -5.39 -4.19
N ALA A 29 4.40 -5.27 -5.46
CA ALA A 29 5.72 -5.69 -5.94
C ALA A 29 6.84 -4.88 -5.28
N TYR A 30 6.68 -3.56 -5.13
CA TYR A 30 7.66 -2.72 -4.42
C TYR A 30 7.68 -3.01 -2.93
N ALA A 31 6.53 -3.16 -2.28
CA ALA A 31 6.45 -3.49 -0.84
C ALA A 31 7.14 -4.83 -0.55
N LYS A 32 6.86 -5.85 -1.37
CA LYS A 32 7.53 -7.15 -1.31
C LYS A 32 9.05 -7.01 -1.45
N THR A 33 9.50 -6.32 -2.49
CA THR A 33 10.93 -6.15 -2.78
C THR A 33 11.64 -5.42 -1.65
N ILE A 34 11.09 -4.31 -1.16
CA ILE A 34 11.71 -3.54 -0.07
C ILE A 34 11.72 -4.37 1.21
N GLY A 35 10.59 -5.01 1.57
CA GLY A 35 10.48 -5.81 2.78
C GLY A 35 11.48 -6.96 2.84
N GLU A 36 11.65 -7.71 1.73
CA GLU A 36 12.64 -8.78 1.63
C GLU A 36 14.08 -8.23 1.74
N LEU A 37 14.38 -7.10 1.11
CA LEU A 37 15.72 -6.47 1.17
C LEU A 37 16.03 -5.84 2.54
N GLU A 38 15.02 -5.38 3.27
CA GLU A 38 15.16 -4.87 4.65
C GLU A 38 15.14 -6.00 5.69
N GLY A 39 14.89 -7.25 5.28
CA GLY A 39 14.96 -8.42 6.12
C GLY A 39 13.78 -8.58 7.08
N LEU A 40 12.57 -8.22 6.65
CA LEU A 40 11.37 -8.52 7.42
C LEU A 40 11.25 -10.02 7.69
N ASP A 41 10.78 -10.39 8.87
CA ASP A 41 10.40 -11.77 9.13
C ASP A 41 9.21 -12.19 8.25
N ALA A 42 9.05 -13.50 8.07
CA ALA A 42 8.06 -14.03 7.12
C ALA A 42 6.62 -13.64 7.44
N HIS A 43 6.28 -13.49 8.72
CA HIS A 43 4.93 -13.10 9.14
C HIS A 43 4.66 -11.62 8.85
N THR A 44 5.55 -10.73 9.27
CA THR A 44 5.45 -9.29 9.00
C THR A 44 5.47 -9.01 7.49
N GLN A 45 6.28 -9.75 6.73
CA GLN A 45 6.31 -9.67 5.27
C GLN A 45 4.95 -10.03 4.64
N GLU A 46 4.32 -11.12 5.09
CA GLU A 46 3.01 -11.54 4.59
C GLU A 46 1.92 -10.51 4.90
N VAL A 47 1.90 -9.96 6.12
CA VAL A 47 0.97 -8.89 6.53
C VAL A 47 1.15 -7.64 5.67
N LEU A 48 2.40 -7.22 5.43
CA LEU A 48 2.72 -6.08 4.56
C LEU A 48 2.24 -6.33 3.12
N GLU A 49 2.50 -7.50 2.57
CA GLU A 49 2.07 -7.84 1.20
C GLU A 49 0.55 -7.84 1.07
N LEU A 50 -0.17 -8.40 2.04
CA LEU A 50 -1.63 -8.38 2.09
C LEU A 50 -2.18 -6.95 2.21
N ALA A 51 -1.56 -6.11 3.02
CA ALA A 51 -1.93 -4.70 3.14
C ALA A 51 -1.72 -3.95 1.81
N ALA A 52 -0.59 -4.16 1.14
CA ALA A 52 -0.28 -3.53 -0.14
C ALA A 52 -1.31 -3.89 -1.24
N VAL A 53 -1.81 -5.13 -1.24
CA VAL A 53 -2.83 -5.60 -2.21
C VAL A 53 -4.16 -4.86 -2.08
N ILE A 54 -4.48 -4.29 -0.91
CA ILE A 54 -5.80 -3.69 -0.64
C ILE A 54 -5.74 -2.28 -0.05
N HIS A 55 -4.58 -1.63 0.02
CA HIS A 55 -4.40 -0.37 0.77
C HIS A 55 -5.38 0.74 0.35
N ASP A 56 -5.73 0.81 -0.92
CA ASP A 56 -6.67 1.78 -1.51
C ASP A 56 -8.11 1.23 -1.70
N ILE A 57 -8.49 0.15 -0.99
CA ILE A 57 -9.76 -0.54 -1.17
C ILE A 57 -10.98 0.37 -1.04
N SER A 58 -10.88 1.45 -0.28
CA SER A 58 -11.96 2.42 -0.08
C SER A 58 -12.03 3.51 -1.16
N CYS A 59 -11.04 3.62 -2.05
CA CYS A 59 -11.02 4.68 -3.07
C CYS A 59 -12.27 4.71 -3.96
N PRO A 60 -12.77 3.58 -4.50
CA PRO A 60 -14.00 3.59 -5.29
C PRO A 60 -15.21 4.09 -4.51
N LEU A 61 -15.38 3.61 -3.27
CA LEU A 61 -16.46 4.04 -2.38
C LEU A 61 -16.35 5.52 -2.03
N CYS A 62 -15.15 6.00 -1.72
CA CYS A 62 -14.93 7.41 -1.43
C CYS A 62 -15.23 8.30 -2.63
N ARG A 63 -14.86 7.89 -3.84
CA ARG A 63 -15.18 8.61 -5.08
C ARG A 63 -16.69 8.67 -5.32
N GLU A 64 -17.39 7.56 -5.11
CA GLU A 64 -18.85 7.49 -5.25
C GLU A 64 -19.57 8.34 -4.21
N LYS A 65 -19.22 8.19 -2.94
CA LYS A 65 -19.90 8.79 -1.80
C LYS A 65 -19.58 10.27 -1.61
N TYR A 66 -18.35 10.70 -1.89
CA TYR A 66 -17.83 12.04 -1.59
C TYR A 66 -17.31 12.80 -2.81
N GLY A 67 -17.30 12.18 -3.99
CA GLY A 67 -16.71 12.74 -5.21
C GLY A 67 -15.19 12.81 -5.21
N LYS A 68 -14.52 12.31 -4.18
CA LYS A 68 -13.06 12.33 -4.00
C LYS A 68 -12.59 11.27 -3.02
N ALA A 69 -11.34 10.83 -3.15
CA ALA A 69 -10.71 9.85 -2.27
C ALA A 69 -9.57 10.51 -1.47
N LEU A 70 -9.90 11.32 -0.46
CA LEU A 70 -8.92 11.94 0.44
C LEU A 70 -8.53 10.99 1.57
N GLY A 71 -7.29 11.08 2.05
CA GLY A 71 -6.75 10.21 3.10
C GLY A 71 -7.63 10.05 4.33
N LYS A 72 -8.19 11.15 4.86
CA LYS A 72 -9.13 11.09 6.00
C LYS A 72 -10.41 10.32 5.73
N LEU A 73 -10.92 10.36 4.50
CA LEU A 73 -12.11 9.60 4.12
C LEU A 73 -11.76 8.10 4.00
N GLN A 74 -10.57 7.81 3.49
CA GLN A 74 -10.07 6.44 3.40
C GLN A 74 -9.83 5.84 4.79
N GLU A 75 -9.29 6.61 5.75
CA GLU A 75 -9.15 6.18 7.14
C GLU A 75 -10.48 5.72 7.77
N GLN A 76 -11.58 6.40 7.43
CA GLN A 76 -12.91 6.06 7.94
C GLN A 76 -13.54 4.86 7.22
N GLU A 77 -13.42 4.80 5.91
CA GLU A 77 -14.15 3.82 5.08
C GLU A 77 -13.37 2.51 4.88
N SER A 78 -12.03 2.50 5.04
CA SER A 78 -11.22 1.30 4.81
C SER A 78 -11.47 0.16 5.80
N PRO A 79 -11.56 0.37 7.14
CA PRO A 79 -11.62 -0.73 8.07
C PRO A 79 -12.75 -1.74 7.83
N PRO A 80 -14.03 -1.34 7.63
CA PRO A 80 -15.09 -2.31 7.37
C PRO A 80 -14.91 -3.03 6.03
N LEU A 81 -14.38 -2.36 5.00
CA LEU A 81 -14.13 -2.97 3.69
C LEU A 81 -12.99 -3.99 3.75
N VAL A 82 -11.94 -3.71 4.52
CA VAL A 82 -10.84 -4.64 4.74
C VAL A 82 -11.35 -5.90 5.46
N ALA A 83 -12.13 -5.73 6.52
CA ALA A 83 -12.71 -6.86 7.25
C ALA A 83 -13.55 -7.76 6.33
N GLU A 84 -14.45 -7.18 5.54
CA GLU A 84 -15.28 -7.89 4.55
C GLU A 84 -14.41 -8.56 3.47
N PHE A 85 -13.36 -7.87 3.00
CA PHE A 85 -12.47 -8.42 1.98
C PHE A 85 -11.79 -9.71 2.45
N PHE A 86 -11.37 -9.78 3.70
CA PHE A 86 -10.68 -10.97 4.23
C PHE A 86 -11.63 -12.08 4.71
N GLU A 87 -12.95 -11.88 4.69
CA GLU A 87 -13.90 -12.95 4.96
C GLU A 87 -13.70 -14.14 4.00
N GLY A 88 -13.57 -15.35 4.59
CA GLY A 88 -13.34 -16.59 3.86
C GLY A 88 -11.88 -16.84 3.45
N LEU A 89 -10.97 -15.93 3.71
CA LEU A 89 -9.52 -16.16 3.56
C LEU A 89 -8.92 -16.62 4.90
N PRO A 90 -7.90 -17.52 4.89
CA PRO A 90 -7.27 -18.03 6.12
C PRO A 90 -6.26 -17.02 6.70
N VAL A 91 -6.74 -15.83 7.04
CA VAL A 91 -5.98 -14.76 7.70
C VAL A 91 -6.51 -14.60 9.11
N SER A 92 -5.62 -14.50 10.10
CA SER A 92 -6.03 -14.35 11.50
C SER A 92 -6.74 -13.00 11.72
N LYS A 93 -7.59 -12.94 12.74
CA LYS A 93 -8.27 -11.68 13.09
C LYS A 93 -7.25 -10.58 13.44
N GLU A 94 -6.19 -10.93 14.14
CA GLU A 94 -5.11 -10.02 14.53
C GLU A 94 -4.40 -9.43 13.29
N ASP A 95 -4.12 -10.28 12.30
CA ASP A 95 -3.53 -9.83 11.04
C ASP A 95 -4.48 -8.93 10.25
N VAL A 96 -5.77 -9.27 10.19
CA VAL A 96 -6.78 -8.42 9.55
C VAL A 96 -6.86 -7.05 10.24
N GLU A 97 -6.77 -7.00 11.56
CA GLU A 97 -6.73 -5.73 12.31
C GLU A 97 -5.48 -4.91 11.95
N ARG A 98 -4.29 -5.54 11.85
CA ARG A 98 -3.05 -4.86 11.43
C ARG A 98 -3.13 -4.39 9.97
N ILE A 99 -3.59 -5.22 9.06
CA ILE A 99 -3.78 -4.88 7.65
C ILE A 99 -4.75 -3.69 7.51
N SER A 100 -5.86 -3.73 8.25
CA SER A 100 -6.85 -2.65 8.28
C SER A 100 -6.24 -1.34 8.76
N TRP A 101 -5.43 -1.40 9.82
CA TRP A 101 -4.72 -0.24 10.34
C TRP A 101 -3.73 0.33 9.32
N LEU A 102 -2.94 -0.53 8.66
CA LEU A 102 -2.00 -0.13 7.61
C LEU A 102 -2.72 0.54 6.44
N ALA A 103 -3.82 -0.05 5.96
CA ALA A 103 -4.63 0.52 4.88
C ALA A 103 -5.23 1.89 5.27
N ALA A 104 -5.71 2.03 6.50
CA ALA A 104 -6.24 3.31 6.99
C ALA A 104 -5.16 4.40 7.07
N HIS A 105 -3.91 4.03 7.41
CA HIS A 105 -2.84 4.99 7.69
C HIS A 105 -1.79 5.13 6.58
N HIS A 106 -2.00 4.54 5.38
CA HIS A 106 -1.02 4.60 4.30
C HIS A 106 -0.81 6.01 3.69
N HIS A 107 -1.61 7.00 4.08
CA HIS A 107 -1.38 8.43 3.78
C HIS A 107 -0.84 9.23 4.98
N THR A 108 -0.54 8.58 6.10
CA THR A 108 -0.05 9.21 7.32
C THR A 108 1.48 9.09 7.39
N TYR A 109 2.18 10.17 7.07
CA TYR A 109 3.65 10.20 6.99
C TYR A 109 4.34 10.56 8.30
N THR A 110 3.59 10.93 9.33
CA THR A 110 4.05 11.20 10.70
C THR A 110 3.68 10.05 11.63
N ASP A 111 4.43 9.89 12.72
CA ASP A 111 4.16 8.85 13.72
C ASP A 111 4.05 7.44 13.11
N VAL A 112 4.98 7.11 12.20
CA VAL A 112 4.98 5.83 11.49
C VAL A 112 5.21 4.69 12.48
N ASP A 113 4.27 3.75 12.49
CA ASP A 113 4.25 2.61 13.39
C ASP A 113 4.76 1.34 12.71
N GLY A 114 6.03 1.04 12.93
CA GLY A 114 6.66 -0.17 12.43
C GLY A 114 7.28 -0.06 11.04
N LEU A 115 8.08 -1.05 10.70
CA LEU A 115 8.79 -1.11 9.42
C LEU A 115 7.85 -1.47 8.26
N ASP A 116 6.83 -2.29 8.52
CA ASP A 116 5.77 -2.61 7.55
C ASP A 116 4.99 -1.36 7.12
N HIS A 117 4.61 -0.49 8.06
CA HIS A 117 3.97 0.79 7.74
C HIS A 117 4.90 1.69 6.91
N ARG A 118 6.17 1.80 7.32
CA ARG A 118 7.17 2.59 6.57
C ARG A 118 7.33 2.10 5.13
N ILE A 119 7.45 0.80 4.93
CA ILE A 119 7.63 0.21 3.61
C ILE A 119 6.39 0.40 2.74
N LEU A 120 5.19 0.26 3.30
CA LEU A 120 3.95 0.51 2.56
C LEU A 120 3.89 1.96 2.04
N LEU A 121 4.23 2.94 2.89
CA LEU A 121 4.30 4.35 2.50
C LEU A 121 5.31 4.60 1.36
N GLU A 122 6.49 4.01 1.45
CA GLU A 122 7.54 4.16 0.44
C GLU A 122 7.15 3.51 -0.89
N ALA A 123 6.58 2.30 -0.84
CA ALA A 123 6.12 1.57 -2.02
C ALA A 123 4.99 2.31 -2.75
N ASP A 124 3.99 2.77 -2.03
CA ASP A 124 2.88 3.55 -2.58
C ASP A 124 3.37 4.87 -3.17
N TYR A 125 4.30 5.56 -2.49
CA TYR A 125 4.88 6.79 -3.01
C TYR A 125 5.60 6.58 -4.35
N ILE A 126 6.42 5.53 -4.50
CA ILE A 126 7.11 5.22 -5.76
C ILE A 126 6.11 5.08 -6.90
N VAL A 127 5.04 4.32 -6.68
CA VAL A 127 4.02 4.07 -7.71
C VAL A 127 3.26 5.35 -8.06
N ASN A 128 2.80 6.09 -7.05
CA ASN A 128 2.11 7.36 -7.25
C ASN A 128 2.98 8.40 -7.97
N ALA A 129 4.27 8.49 -7.63
CA ALA A 129 5.20 9.40 -8.29
C ALA A 129 5.37 9.09 -9.78
N ALA A 130 5.45 7.80 -10.13
CA ALA A 130 5.55 7.35 -11.52
C ALA A 130 4.24 7.58 -12.29
N GLU A 131 3.10 7.18 -11.72
CA GLU A 131 1.78 7.30 -12.35
C GLU A 131 1.36 8.75 -12.59
N ASN A 132 1.72 9.65 -11.68
CA ASN A 132 1.40 11.07 -11.77
C ASN A 132 2.53 11.92 -12.38
N SER A 133 3.61 11.31 -12.85
CA SER A 133 4.77 12.01 -13.43
C SER A 133 5.26 13.16 -12.53
N LEU A 134 5.43 12.88 -11.24
CA LEU A 134 5.82 13.90 -10.27
C LEU A 134 7.19 14.50 -10.64
N PRO A 135 7.37 15.83 -10.48
CA PRO A 135 8.63 16.47 -10.79
C PRO A 135 9.75 16.01 -9.85
N ARG A 136 10.99 16.06 -10.33
CA ARG A 136 12.19 15.68 -9.55
C ARG A 136 12.25 16.34 -8.16
N ALA A 137 11.87 17.60 -8.06
CA ALA A 137 11.85 18.32 -6.77
C ALA A 137 10.92 17.64 -5.74
N SER A 138 9.78 17.06 -6.18
CA SER A 138 8.87 16.32 -5.30
C SER A 138 9.48 15.02 -4.80
N THR A 139 10.14 14.25 -5.68
CA THR A 139 10.79 12.99 -5.30
C THR A 139 12.04 13.24 -4.43
N GLU A 140 12.79 14.30 -4.66
CA GLU A 140 13.89 14.72 -3.78
C GLU A 140 13.40 15.16 -2.39
N SER A 141 12.26 15.84 -2.32
CA SER A 141 11.62 16.18 -1.04
C SER A 141 11.15 14.92 -0.30
N ALA A 142 10.48 13.99 -1.00
CA ALA A 142 10.04 12.73 -0.43
C ALA A 142 11.19 11.88 0.10
N LYS A 143 12.33 11.87 -0.60
CA LYS A 143 13.56 11.20 -0.12
C LYS A 143 13.94 11.65 1.30
N LYS A 144 13.71 12.92 1.64
CA LYS A 144 14.03 13.50 2.95
C LYS A 144 12.91 13.31 3.98
N THR A 145 11.65 13.28 3.55
CA THR A 145 10.49 13.35 4.43
C THR A 145 9.77 12.03 4.60
N VAL A 146 9.77 11.18 3.59
CA VAL A 146 9.04 9.89 3.56
C VAL A 146 9.97 8.70 3.70
N PHE A 147 11.04 8.66 2.91
CA PHE A 147 11.95 7.51 2.83
C PHE A 147 12.87 7.41 4.04
N ARG A 148 12.94 6.21 4.63
CA ARG A 148 13.80 5.87 5.78
C ARG A 148 14.50 4.53 5.59
N THR A 149 13.95 3.63 4.75
CA THR A 149 14.62 2.37 4.45
C THR A 149 15.78 2.60 3.48
N ALA A 150 16.84 1.81 3.64
CA ALA A 150 17.98 1.87 2.73
C ALA A 150 17.60 1.38 1.33
N SER A 151 16.81 0.32 1.25
CA SER A 151 16.39 -0.28 -0.02
C SER A 151 15.39 0.60 -0.75
N GLY A 152 14.37 1.13 -0.07
CA GLY A 152 13.39 2.04 -0.68
C GLY A 152 14.06 3.30 -1.22
N THR A 153 15.02 3.86 -0.47
CA THR A 153 15.79 5.03 -0.92
C THR A 153 16.62 4.73 -2.18
N ARG A 154 17.29 3.57 -2.24
CA ARG A 154 18.03 3.16 -3.46
C ARG A 154 17.12 2.99 -4.67
N LEU A 155 15.93 2.38 -4.47
CA LEU A 155 14.95 2.23 -5.56
C LEU A 155 14.45 3.59 -6.05
N LEU A 156 14.10 4.49 -5.14
CA LEU A 156 13.68 5.86 -5.48
C LEU A 156 14.75 6.57 -6.34
N ASP A 157 16.01 6.52 -5.89
CA ASP A 157 17.12 7.14 -6.61
C ASP A 157 17.30 6.52 -8.00
N SER A 158 17.26 5.20 -8.10
CA SER A 158 17.42 4.49 -9.37
C SER A 158 16.31 4.78 -10.37
N ILE A 159 15.09 5.03 -9.89
CA ILE A 159 13.93 5.29 -10.74
C ILE A 159 13.87 6.76 -11.18
N PHE A 160 14.12 7.69 -10.27
CA PHE A 160 13.80 9.11 -10.50
C PHE A 160 15.01 10.06 -10.52
N HIS A 161 16.19 9.64 -10.06
CA HIS A 161 17.34 10.53 -9.87
C HIS A 161 18.56 10.18 -10.72
N ASN A 162 18.39 9.38 -11.76
CA ASN A 162 19.47 9.06 -12.72
C ASN A 162 19.73 10.19 -13.72
#